data_0b1a1e7c5f7dadc5151b8c5e68af6078
#
_entry.id   0b1a1e7c5f7dadc5151b8c5e68af6078
#
_cell.length_a   1.000
_cell.length_b   1.000
_cell.length_c   1.000
_cell.angle_alpha   90.00
_cell.angle_beta   90.00
_cell.angle_gamma   90.00
#
_symmetry.space_group_name_H-M   'P 1'
#
loop_
_entity.id
_entity.type
_entity.pdbx_description
1 polymer ?
#
loop_
_entity_poly.entity_id
_entity_poly.type
_entity_poly.pdbx_seq_one_letter_code
_entity_poly.pdbx_strand_id
1 'polypeptide(L)'
;MGLLDDTKIGFIGLGLMGRPMARNLKRAGATMIVHNRSQAPMDELAAEGMDTASTPAEAANPAEIIITMLTDTPAVQAVFAGANGILD
;
A
#
# COMPACT_ATOMS: atom_id res chain seq x y z
N MET A 1 22.07 -3.72 -5.56
CA MET A 1 21.26 -4.66 -4.79
C MET A 1 20.51 -3.93 -3.69
N GLY A 2 19.19 -4.08 -3.62
CA GLY A 2 18.39 -3.42 -2.62
C GLY A 2 18.27 -4.22 -1.33
N LEU A 3 18.10 -3.51 -0.21
CA LEU A 3 17.91 -4.15 1.10
C LEU A 3 16.62 -4.96 1.18
N LEU A 4 15.63 -4.61 0.35
CA LEU A 4 14.31 -5.22 0.38
C LEU A 4 14.03 -6.09 -0.84
N ASP A 5 15.06 -6.53 -1.54
CA ASP A 5 14.89 -7.42 -2.69
C ASP A 5 14.08 -8.65 -2.29
N ASP A 6 13.09 -8.99 -3.13
CA ASP A 6 12.16 -10.10 -2.91
C ASP A 6 11.19 -9.93 -1.74
N THR A 7 11.15 -8.75 -1.11
CA THR A 7 10.19 -8.48 -0.05
C THR A 7 8.93 -7.86 -0.64
N LYS A 8 7.77 -8.45 -0.35
CA LYS A 8 6.48 -7.93 -0.79
C LYS A 8 5.87 -7.06 0.31
N ILE A 9 5.59 -5.81 -0.01
CA ILE A 9 5.04 -4.85 0.94
C ILE A 9 3.68 -4.36 0.47
N GLY A 10 2.66 -4.55 1.31
CA GLY A 10 1.34 -3.96 1.11
C GLY A 10 1.33 -2.58 1.75
N PHE A 11 1.13 -1.54 0.96
CA PHE A 11 1.15 -0.16 1.43
C PHE A 11 -0.22 0.47 1.24
N ILE A 12 -0.85 0.87 2.34
CA ILE A 12 -2.21 1.35 2.34
C ILE A 12 -2.25 2.79 2.83
N GLY A 13 -2.78 3.69 1.99
CA GLY A 13 -2.84 5.12 2.27
C GLY A 13 -1.74 5.87 1.53
N LEU A 14 -2.11 6.56 0.45
CA LEU A 14 -1.14 7.21 -0.44
C LEU A 14 -1.32 8.74 -0.44
N GLY A 15 -1.34 9.33 0.76
CA GLY A 15 -1.38 10.77 0.91
C GLY A 15 -0.01 11.41 0.65
N LEU A 16 0.17 12.66 1.12
CA LEU A 16 1.41 13.40 0.90
C LEU A 16 2.65 12.65 1.43
N MET A 17 2.52 11.96 2.55
CA MET A 17 3.63 11.21 3.13
C MET A 17 3.74 9.80 2.57
N GLY A 18 2.62 9.18 2.22
CA GLY A 18 2.60 7.80 1.78
C GLY A 18 3.28 7.58 0.44
N ARG A 19 3.05 8.46 -0.53
CA ARG A 19 3.64 8.31 -1.86
C ARG A 19 5.16 8.35 -1.84
N PRO A 20 5.81 9.35 -1.20
CA PRO A 20 7.27 9.34 -1.12
C PRO A 20 7.83 8.12 -0.40
N MET A 21 7.17 7.65 0.65
CA MET A 21 7.59 6.45 1.36
C MET A 21 7.51 5.21 0.48
N ALA A 22 6.41 5.05 -0.26
CA ALA A 22 6.25 3.92 -1.17
C ALA A 22 7.35 3.92 -2.24
N ARG A 23 7.67 5.07 -2.78
CA ARG A 23 8.75 5.21 -3.77
C ARG A 23 10.11 4.82 -3.18
N ASN A 24 10.39 5.24 -1.95
CA ASN A 24 11.65 4.91 -1.29
C ASN A 24 11.77 3.40 -1.05
N LEU A 25 10.68 2.75 -0.66
CA LEU A 25 10.68 1.31 -0.45
C LEU A 25 10.91 0.57 -1.76
N LYS A 26 10.30 1.03 -2.84
CA LYS A 26 10.52 0.44 -4.15
C LYS A 26 11.98 0.58 -4.59
N ARG A 27 12.59 1.73 -4.34
CA ARG A 27 14.01 1.94 -4.66
C ARG A 27 14.91 0.99 -3.89
N ALA A 28 14.50 0.61 -2.69
CA ALA A 28 15.24 -0.36 -1.87
C ALA A 28 15.04 -1.81 -2.34
N GLY A 29 14.26 -2.03 -3.38
CA GLY A 29 14.07 -3.34 -3.98
C GLY A 29 12.76 -4.03 -3.68
N ALA A 30 11.90 -3.44 -2.84
CA ALA A 30 10.63 -4.05 -2.49
C ALA A 30 9.67 -4.16 -3.66
N THR A 31 8.90 -5.23 -3.69
CA THR A 31 7.74 -5.34 -4.58
C THR A 31 6.58 -4.69 -3.87
N MET A 32 6.09 -3.58 -4.44
CA MET A 32 5.05 -2.77 -3.81
C MET A 32 3.68 -3.13 -4.34
N ILE A 33 2.75 -3.35 -3.42
CA ILE A 33 1.33 -3.52 -3.72
C ILE A 33 0.62 -2.43 -2.95
N VAL A 34 0.08 -1.43 -3.67
CA VAL A 34 -0.45 -0.23 -3.03
C VAL A 34 -1.97 -0.16 -3.12
N HIS A 35 -2.58 0.41 -2.10
CA HIS A 35 -4.01 0.70 -2.09
C HIS A 35 -4.25 2.08 -1.51
N ASN A 36 -5.20 2.79 -2.10
CA ASN A 36 -5.66 4.08 -1.58
C ASN A 36 -7.16 4.19 -1.86
N ARG A 37 -7.86 4.95 -1.04
CA ARG A 37 -9.29 5.19 -1.24
C ARG A 37 -9.55 5.89 -2.58
N SER A 38 -8.71 6.85 -2.94
CA SER A 38 -8.81 7.59 -4.19
C SER A 38 -7.97 6.92 -5.28
N GLN A 39 -8.48 6.90 -6.50
CA GLN A 39 -7.82 6.21 -7.61
C GLN A 39 -6.58 6.95 -8.12
N ALA A 40 -6.61 8.29 -8.15
CA ALA A 40 -5.53 9.07 -8.75
C ALA A 40 -4.14 8.77 -8.18
N PRO A 41 -3.93 8.70 -6.84
CA PRO A 41 -2.62 8.33 -6.32
C PRO A 41 -2.18 6.91 -6.71
N MET A 42 -3.12 5.98 -6.82
CA MET A 42 -2.79 4.62 -7.27
C MET A 42 -2.34 4.61 -8.72
N ASP A 43 -3.02 5.37 -9.58
CA ASP A 43 -2.63 5.47 -10.99
C ASP A 43 -1.22 6.05 -11.13
N GLU A 44 -0.89 7.04 -10.33
CA GLU A 44 0.43 7.66 -10.33
C GLU A 44 1.52 6.63 -10.02
N LEU A 45 1.32 5.83 -8.99
CA LEU A 45 2.32 4.83 -8.60
C LEU A 45 2.32 3.61 -9.52
N ALA A 46 1.18 3.26 -10.11
CA ALA A 46 1.12 2.19 -11.10
C ALA A 46 1.98 2.54 -12.32
N ALA A 47 1.97 3.80 -12.73
CA ALA A 47 2.81 4.28 -13.81
C ALA A 47 4.30 4.17 -13.49
N GLU A 48 4.66 4.08 -12.21
CA GLU A 48 6.04 3.91 -11.74
C GLU A 48 6.40 2.43 -11.53
N GLY A 49 5.53 1.51 -11.90
CA GLY A 49 5.83 0.08 -11.85
C GLY A 49 5.37 -0.63 -10.58
N MET A 50 4.53 0.00 -9.76
CA MET A 50 3.99 -0.65 -8.58
C MET A 50 2.67 -1.36 -8.91
N ASP A 51 2.39 -2.46 -8.22
CA ASP A 51 1.10 -3.11 -8.33
C ASP A 51 0.07 -2.38 -7.48
N THR A 52 -1.18 -2.38 -7.92
CA THR A 52 -2.27 -1.76 -7.16
C THR A 52 -3.29 -2.81 -6.75
N ALA A 53 -3.99 -2.54 -5.65
CA ALA A 53 -5.04 -3.41 -5.16
C ALA A 53 -6.34 -2.61 -5.02
N SER A 54 -7.45 -3.26 -5.33
CA SER A 54 -8.77 -2.61 -5.26
C SER A 54 -9.27 -2.47 -3.83
N THR A 55 -8.76 -3.31 -2.92
CA THR A 55 -9.16 -3.30 -1.50
C THR A 55 -7.94 -3.43 -0.61
N PRO A 56 -8.03 -3.02 0.66
CA PRO A 56 -6.95 -3.26 1.61
C PRO A 56 -6.59 -4.74 1.76
N ALA A 57 -7.59 -5.63 1.73
CA ALA A 57 -7.33 -7.06 1.85
C ALA A 57 -6.49 -7.58 0.69
N GLU A 58 -6.75 -7.11 -0.53
CA GLU A 58 -5.97 -7.50 -1.71
C GLU A 58 -4.52 -7.03 -1.62
N ALA A 59 -4.29 -5.87 -1.01
CA ALA A 59 -2.93 -5.38 -0.78
C ALA A 59 -2.22 -6.20 0.28
N ALA A 60 -2.93 -6.60 1.33
CA ALA A 60 -2.36 -7.30 2.47
C ALA A 60 -2.09 -8.78 2.20
N ASN A 61 -2.96 -9.45 1.45
CA ASN A 61 -2.90 -10.90 1.25
C ASN A 61 -1.53 -11.42 0.80
N PRO A 62 -0.92 -10.89 -0.25
CA PRO A 62 0.38 -11.39 -0.71
C PRO A 62 1.55 -10.78 0.05
N ALA A 63 1.33 -9.79 0.91
CA ALA A 63 2.39 -9.02 1.50
C ALA A 63 3.02 -9.72 2.71
N GLU A 64 4.33 -9.58 2.85
CA GLU A 64 5.06 -10.01 4.03
C GLU A 64 5.04 -8.93 5.10
N ILE A 65 5.00 -7.66 4.65
CA ILE A 65 4.98 -6.49 5.52
C ILE A 65 3.82 -5.61 5.07
N ILE A 66 3.04 -5.13 6.03
CA ILE A 66 1.91 -4.24 5.74
C ILE A 66 2.17 -2.91 6.43
N ILE A 67 2.14 -1.82 5.66
CA ILE A 67 2.33 -0.46 6.16
C ILE A 67 1.06 0.34 5.90
N THR A 68 0.55 1.02 6.91
CA THR A 68 -0.62 1.86 6.78
C THR A 68 -0.27 3.31 7.12
N MET A 69 -0.73 4.24 6.29
CA MET A 69 -0.53 5.68 6.48
C MET A 69 -1.90 6.35 6.41
N LEU A 70 -2.66 6.22 7.48
CA LEU A 70 -4.04 6.70 7.55
C LEU A 70 -4.14 7.84 8.54
N THR A 71 -5.01 8.80 8.23
CA THR A 71 -5.05 10.07 8.96
C THR A 71 -6.19 10.20 9.97
N ASP A 72 -7.19 9.32 9.93
CA ASP A 72 -8.32 9.42 10.85
C ASP A 72 -8.87 8.04 11.23
N THR A 73 -9.64 8.01 12.33
CA THR A 73 -10.19 6.77 12.87
C THR A 73 -11.17 6.05 11.93
N PRO A 74 -12.09 6.73 11.24
CA PRO A 74 -12.96 6.03 10.29
C PRO A 74 -12.20 5.36 9.17
N ALA A 75 -11.15 5.98 8.65
CA ALA A 75 -10.32 5.38 7.62
C ALA A 75 -9.59 4.14 8.14
N VAL A 76 -9.07 4.21 9.36
CA VAL A 76 -8.40 3.07 9.99
C VAL A 76 -9.37 1.90 10.17
N GLN A 77 -10.58 2.16 10.68
CA GLN A 77 -11.57 1.11 10.86
C GLN A 77 -11.97 0.47 9.53
N ALA A 78 -12.16 1.27 8.48
CA ALA A 78 -12.53 0.75 7.17
C ALA A 78 -11.43 -0.15 6.60
N VAL A 79 -10.16 0.22 6.79
CA VAL A 79 -9.04 -0.56 6.28
C VAL A 79 -8.88 -1.88 7.04
N PHE A 80 -9.00 -1.87 8.36
CA PHE A 80 -8.75 -3.08 9.15
C PHE A 80 -9.98 -3.95 9.35
N ALA A 81 -11.13 -3.38 9.63
CA ALA A 81 -12.30 -4.12 10.08
C ALA A 81 -13.51 -4.08 9.13
N GLY A 82 -13.47 -3.24 8.11
CA GLY A 82 -14.55 -3.16 7.13
C GLY A 82 -14.59 -4.36 6.20
N ALA A 83 -15.66 -4.47 5.42
CA ALA A 83 -15.73 -5.48 4.37
C ALA A 83 -14.56 -5.26 3.40
N ASN A 84 -13.82 -6.31 3.07
CA ASN A 84 -12.61 -6.25 2.26
C ASN A 84 -11.45 -5.51 2.96
N GLY A 85 -11.50 -5.36 4.27
CA GLY A 85 -10.38 -4.81 5.04
C GLY A 85 -9.27 -5.83 5.26
N ILE A 86 -8.17 -5.41 5.92
CA ILE A 86 -7.01 -6.26 6.13
C ILE A 86 -7.36 -7.53 6.93
N LEU A 87 -8.27 -7.41 7.91
CA LEU A 87 -8.66 -8.51 8.78
C LEU A 87 -9.81 -9.35 8.24
N ASP A 88 -10.32 -8.99 7.10
CA ASP A 88 -11.43 -9.69 6.47
C ASP A 88 -11.01 -11.04 5.88
#